data_54d21b81c38be5a87a4e025b417f76b5
#
_entry.id   54d21b81c38be5a87a4e025b417f76b5
#
_cell.length_a   1.000
_cell.length_b   1.000
_cell.length_c   1.000
_cell.angle_alpha   90.00
_cell.angle_beta   90.00
_cell.angle_gamma   90.00
#
_symmetry.space_group_name_H-M   'P 1'
#
loop_
_entity.id
_entity.type
_entity.pdbx_description
1 polymer ?
#
loop_
_entity_poly.entity_id
_entity_poly.type
_entity_poly.pdbx_seq_one_letter_code
_entity_poly.pdbx_strand_id
1 'polypeptide(L)'
;MIRSIACLCLLTLLGPGTSAAETRPNIILIMADDMGYEALSANGSESCKSPHLDKLAAKGVRFTNCFSNPICTPSRVKIMTGQYNVRNYVKFGWLDREQATFAHQLKKAGYATAIAGKWQLGKDTDSPQHFGFQQSCLWQHTRSGRSNEGGKNIDRRFVNPQLEINGVEKDYTNGEYGPQVCTEFICNFIDQNKKKPFLVYYPMILTHCPFDPTPDSTDWDPKRLGSTTYKGDRKDPQRHFRDMVSYADKAVGQIVAQLEKSGLRDNTLVIFTGDNGTDKPIVTPWNGTRVVGGKGSMTDRGTRVPLIASWPDGIQKPGRVVGSLVEFTDIFPTLCDVTGAKLPENHPADGASIVPVLQNKEGSRTKNWIYIWYRKQVMVRNEHYSLLANQDGTNAALTRYKGPFDGEKLKDNKLTRSERALKEQFEARIAELARTRLSTASKEGRAQGLKNKTNR
;
A
#
# COMPACT_ATOMS: atom_id res chain seq x y z
N MET A 1 73.66 -30.75 -38.55
CA MET A 1 72.74 -29.61 -38.73
C MET A 1 71.48 -29.92 -37.97
N ILE A 2 71.37 -29.42 -36.74
CA ILE A 2 70.19 -29.63 -35.84
C ILE A 2 69.47 -28.28 -35.79
N ARG A 3 68.24 -28.24 -36.30
CA ARG A 3 67.35 -27.07 -36.24
C ARG A 3 66.51 -27.13 -34.96
N SER A 4 66.77 -26.22 -34.03
CA SER A 4 65.92 -26.02 -32.82
C SER A 4 64.66 -25.26 -33.22
N ILE A 5 63.50 -25.80 -32.92
CA ILE A 5 62.21 -25.16 -33.03
C ILE A 5 61.87 -24.57 -31.63
N ALA A 6 61.87 -23.27 -31.54
CA ALA A 6 61.41 -22.56 -30.34
C ALA A 6 59.86 -22.51 -30.35
N CYS A 7 59.26 -23.15 -29.38
CA CYS A 7 57.79 -23.07 -29.15
C CYS A 7 57.47 -21.84 -28.29
N LEU A 8 56.81 -20.85 -28.88
CA LEU A 8 56.38 -19.63 -28.20
C LEU A 8 55.03 -19.92 -27.52
N CYS A 9 55.02 -20.12 -26.20
CA CYS A 9 53.79 -20.19 -25.42
C CYS A 9 53.23 -18.81 -25.23
N LEU A 10 52.10 -18.51 -25.88
CA LEU A 10 51.30 -17.34 -25.66
C LEU A 10 50.47 -17.53 -24.37
N LEU A 11 50.90 -16.96 -23.23
CA LEU A 11 50.09 -16.84 -22.03
C LEU A 11 49.02 -15.76 -22.27
N THR A 12 47.78 -16.17 -22.50
CA THR A 12 46.62 -15.28 -22.42
C THR A 12 46.32 -14.99 -20.96
N LEU A 13 46.68 -13.80 -20.50
CA LEU A 13 46.24 -13.25 -19.23
C LEU A 13 44.71 -12.97 -19.31
N LEU A 14 43.93 -13.94 -18.80
CA LEU A 14 42.54 -13.70 -18.43
C LEU A 14 42.55 -12.73 -17.24
N GLY A 15 42.31 -11.44 -17.51
CA GLY A 15 42.04 -10.46 -16.48
C GLY A 15 40.82 -10.88 -15.65
N PRO A 16 40.78 -10.62 -14.33
CA PRO A 16 39.59 -10.89 -13.53
C PRO A 16 38.43 -10.14 -14.13
N GLY A 17 37.44 -10.87 -14.69
CA GLY A 17 36.17 -10.32 -15.09
C GLY A 17 35.58 -9.59 -13.88
N THR A 18 35.51 -8.28 -13.90
CA THR A 18 34.70 -7.49 -12.97
C THR A 18 33.26 -7.97 -13.15
N SER A 19 32.84 -8.90 -12.30
CA SER A 19 31.41 -9.15 -12.10
C SER A 19 30.79 -7.80 -11.76
N ALA A 20 30.04 -7.24 -12.71
CA ALA A 20 29.21 -6.09 -12.44
C ALA A 20 28.36 -6.48 -11.22
N ALA A 21 28.60 -5.86 -10.08
CA ALA A 21 27.79 -6.08 -8.90
C ALA A 21 26.33 -5.85 -9.35
N GLU A 22 25.51 -6.90 -9.29
CA GLU A 22 24.09 -6.79 -9.62
C GLU A 22 23.52 -5.60 -8.83
N THR A 23 23.18 -4.54 -9.55
CA THR A 23 22.67 -3.33 -8.91
C THR A 23 21.30 -3.65 -8.34
N ARG A 24 21.23 -3.71 -7.01
CA ARG A 24 19.97 -4.00 -6.30
C ARG A 24 18.88 -2.99 -6.72
N PRO A 25 17.66 -3.45 -7.02
CA PRO A 25 16.61 -2.58 -7.54
C PRO A 25 16.14 -1.54 -6.51
N ASN A 26 15.76 -0.37 -7.00
CA ASN A 26 15.06 0.63 -6.21
C ASN A 26 13.60 0.21 -6.01
N ILE A 27 12.98 0.70 -4.94
CA ILE A 27 11.58 0.42 -4.60
C ILE A 27 10.81 1.72 -4.45
N ILE A 28 9.69 1.83 -5.17
CA ILE A 28 8.65 2.85 -4.95
C ILE A 28 7.34 2.11 -4.63
N LEU A 29 6.92 2.15 -3.38
CA LEU A 29 5.64 1.62 -2.92
C LEU A 29 4.65 2.76 -2.72
N ILE A 30 3.61 2.84 -3.55
CA ILE A 30 2.58 3.88 -3.52
C ILE A 30 1.27 3.26 -3.05
N MET A 31 0.63 3.89 -2.06
CA MET A 31 -0.65 3.44 -1.52
C MET A 31 -1.60 4.62 -1.41
N ALA A 32 -2.61 4.68 -2.29
CA ALA A 32 -3.65 5.70 -2.24
C ALA A 32 -4.59 5.48 -1.04
N ASP A 33 -5.11 6.58 -0.48
CA ASP A 33 -6.03 6.58 0.67
C ASP A 33 -7.48 6.59 0.17
N ASP A 34 -8.30 5.61 0.56
CA ASP A 34 -9.70 5.44 0.14
C ASP A 34 -9.91 5.26 -1.38
N MET A 35 -9.04 4.51 -2.04
CA MET A 35 -9.15 4.19 -3.45
C MET A 35 -9.44 2.69 -3.65
N GLY A 36 -10.70 2.34 -3.93
CA GLY A 36 -11.12 0.99 -4.22
C GLY A 36 -10.68 0.50 -5.61
N TYR A 37 -10.84 -0.80 -5.83
CA TYR A 37 -10.48 -1.45 -7.09
C TYR A 37 -11.16 -0.83 -8.31
N GLU A 38 -12.42 -0.40 -8.16
CA GLU A 38 -13.27 0.19 -9.20
C GLU A 38 -12.85 1.60 -9.64
N ALA A 39 -11.96 2.25 -8.90
CA ALA A 39 -11.60 3.64 -9.14
C ALA A 39 -10.55 3.84 -10.27
N LEU A 40 -9.95 2.77 -10.79
CA LEU A 40 -8.96 2.86 -11.86
C LEU A 40 -9.54 2.48 -13.23
N SER A 41 -9.16 3.23 -14.28
CA SER A 41 -9.53 2.92 -15.67
C SER A 41 -9.04 1.55 -16.11
N ALA A 42 -7.80 1.15 -15.76
CA ALA A 42 -7.26 -0.20 -16.03
C ALA A 42 -8.10 -1.32 -15.39
N ASN A 43 -8.87 -1.03 -14.35
CA ASN A 43 -9.74 -1.99 -13.67
C ASN A 43 -11.20 -1.92 -14.14
N GLY A 44 -11.54 -1.04 -15.08
CA GLY A 44 -12.88 -0.92 -15.65
C GLY A 44 -13.68 0.29 -15.15
N SER A 45 -13.07 1.28 -14.49
CA SER A 45 -13.74 2.56 -14.19
C SER A 45 -14.12 3.29 -15.48
N GLU A 46 -15.38 3.71 -15.59
CA GLU A 46 -15.89 4.46 -16.74
C GLU A 46 -15.84 5.98 -16.52
N SER A 47 -15.65 6.41 -15.28
CA SER A 47 -15.68 7.83 -14.89
C SER A 47 -14.34 8.38 -14.41
N CYS A 48 -13.49 7.56 -13.80
CA CYS A 48 -12.17 7.97 -13.37
C CYS A 48 -11.13 7.71 -14.47
N LYS A 49 -10.22 8.66 -14.67
CA LYS A 49 -9.14 8.56 -15.67
C LYS A 49 -7.80 8.43 -14.96
N SER A 50 -7.04 7.40 -15.32
CA SER A 50 -5.73 7.09 -14.71
C SER A 50 -4.68 6.65 -15.75
N PRO A 51 -4.36 7.50 -16.76
CA PRO A 51 -3.53 7.12 -17.91
C PRO A 51 -2.09 6.73 -17.53
N HIS A 52 -1.50 7.30 -16.48
CA HIS A 52 -0.15 6.93 -16.02
C HIS A 52 -0.15 5.56 -15.33
N LEU A 53 -1.17 5.25 -14.53
CA LEU A 53 -1.36 3.93 -13.92
C LEU A 53 -1.74 2.88 -14.98
N ASP A 54 -2.52 3.23 -16.00
CA ASP A 54 -2.82 2.36 -17.14
C ASP A 54 -1.53 2.01 -17.90
N LYS A 55 -0.64 2.99 -18.10
CA LYS A 55 0.68 2.76 -18.71
C LYS A 55 1.58 1.87 -17.83
N LEU A 56 1.55 2.04 -16.51
CA LEU A 56 2.26 1.15 -15.59
C LEU A 56 1.72 -0.28 -15.65
N ALA A 57 0.40 -0.46 -15.71
CA ALA A 57 -0.24 -1.76 -15.85
C ALA A 57 0.13 -2.44 -17.18
N ALA A 58 0.13 -1.68 -18.29
CA ALA A 58 0.52 -2.18 -19.61
C ALA A 58 2.01 -2.59 -19.69
N LYS A 59 2.88 -1.95 -18.90
CA LYS A 59 4.31 -2.26 -18.79
C LYS A 59 4.67 -3.12 -17.57
N GLY A 60 3.68 -3.70 -16.89
CA GLY A 60 3.86 -4.44 -15.66
C GLY A 60 2.92 -5.63 -15.52
N VAL A 61 2.49 -5.90 -14.30
CA VAL A 61 1.49 -6.91 -13.95
C VAL A 61 0.38 -6.24 -13.15
N ARG A 62 -0.86 -6.44 -13.55
CA ARG A 62 -2.05 -6.00 -12.84
C ARG A 62 -2.76 -7.18 -12.19
N PHE A 63 -3.05 -7.07 -10.91
CA PHE A 63 -3.72 -8.11 -10.14
C PHE A 63 -5.22 -7.81 -10.00
N THR A 64 -6.07 -8.81 -10.21
CA THR A 64 -7.53 -8.66 -10.06
C THR A 64 -8.00 -9.00 -8.65
N ASN A 65 -7.19 -9.69 -7.85
CA ASN A 65 -7.54 -10.19 -6.53
C ASN A 65 -6.54 -9.71 -5.46
N CYS A 66 -6.45 -8.38 -5.25
CA CYS A 66 -5.70 -7.81 -4.13
C CYS A 66 -6.65 -7.31 -3.04
N PHE A 67 -6.32 -7.60 -1.78
CA PHE A 67 -7.17 -7.27 -0.64
C PHE A 67 -6.39 -6.61 0.50
N SER A 68 -7.01 -5.58 1.05
CA SER A 68 -6.57 -4.84 2.23
C SER A 68 -7.51 -5.10 3.41
N ASN A 69 -7.29 -4.42 4.53
CA ASN A 69 -8.33 -4.25 5.53
C ASN A 69 -9.32 -3.16 5.06
N PRO A 70 -10.56 -3.12 5.60
CA PRO A 70 -11.58 -2.20 5.10
C PRO A 70 -11.39 -0.74 5.58
N ILE A 71 -10.31 -0.43 6.29
CA ILE A 71 -10.01 0.92 6.80
C ILE A 71 -8.50 1.15 6.95
N CYS A 72 -8.08 2.41 6.90
CA CYS A 72 -6.70 2.85 6.73
C CYS A 72 -5.71 2.34 7.80
N THR A 73 -5.88 2.59 9.11
CA THR A 73 -4.86 2.21 10.11
C THR A 73 -4.55 0.72 10.12
N PRO A 74 -5.52 -0.23 10.20
CA PRO A 74 -5.18 -1.65 10.16
C PRO A 74 -4.53 -2.07 8.84
N SER A 75 -4.89 -1.47 7.70
CA SER A 75 -4.19 -1.72 6.42
C SER A 75 -2.75 -1.25 6.47
N ARG A 76 -2.49 -0.06 7.03
CA ARG A 76 -1.14 0.51 7.20
C ARG A 76 -0.29 -0.33 8.14
N VAL A 77 -0.83 -0.80 9.26
CA VAL A 77 -0.14 -1.75 10.16
C VAL A 77 0.19 -3.04 9.41
N LYS A 78 -0.77 -3.60 8.67
CA LYS A 78 -0.61 -4.87 7.95
C LYS A 78 0.47 -4.79 6.86
N ILE A 79 0.46 -3.75 6.03
CA ILE A 79 1.44 -3.60 4.94
C ILE A 79 2.85 -3.34 5.48
N MET A 80 2.97 -2.52 6.55
CA MET A 80 4.26 -2.19 7.16
C MET A 80 4.93 -3.40 7.80
N THR A 81 4.15 -4.27 8.45
CA THR A 81 4.66 -5.37 9.28
C THR A 81 4.61 -6.73 8.60
N GLY A 82 3.86 -6.90 7.51
CA GLY A 82 3.63 -8.20 6.87
C GLY A 82 2.89 -9.21 7.75
N GLN A 83 2.17 -8.75 8.79
CA GLN A 83 1.49 -9.61 9.75
C GLN A 83 -0.02 -9.40 9.74
N TYR A 84 -0.76 -10.46 10.08
CA TYR A 84 -2.19 -10.35 10.33
C TYR A 84 -2.47 -9.49 11.57
N ASN A 85 -3.42 -8.56 11.45
CA ASN A 85 -3.76 -7.63 12.53
C ASN A 85 -4.25 -8.29 13.82
N VAL A 86 -4.71 -9.54 13.77
CA VAL A 86 -5.03 -10.31 14.96
C VAL A 86 -3.84 -10.46 15.91
N ARG A 87 -2.60 -10.45 15.36
CA ARG A 87 -1.35 -10.60 16.12
C ARG A 87 -0.81 -9.29 16.70
N ASN A 88 -1.03 -8.16 16.03
CA ASN A 88 -0.27 -6.93 16.32
C ASN A 88 -1.09 -5.64 16.37
N TYR A 89 -2.37 -5.65 15.99
CA TYR A 89 -3.17 -4.43 15.99
C TYR A 89 -3.69 -4.09 17.39
N VAL A 90 -3.30 -2.94 17.92
CA VAL A 90 -3.69 -2.46 19.25
C VAL A 90 -4.83 -1.45 19.15
N LYS A 91 -4.64 -0.33 18.44
CA LYS A 91 -5.63 0.74 18.34
C LYS A 91 -5.50 1.54 17.04
N PHE A 92 -6.54 2.30 16.72
CA PHE A 92 -6.55 3.19 15.56
C PHE A 92 -5.53 4.32 15.73
N GLY A 93 -4.82 4.65 14.63
CA GLY A 93 -3.81 5.71 14.59
C GLY A 93 -2.48 5.35 15.26
N TRP A 94 -2.18 4.05 15.44
CA TRP A 94 -0.97 3.64 16.12
C TRP A 94 -0.40 2.30 15.61
N LEU A 95 0.91 2.25 15.49
CA LEU A 95 1.71 1.04 15.28
C LEU A 95 2.57 0.80 16.52
N ASP A 96 2.58 -0.44 17.00
CA ASP A 96 3.39 -0.85 18.14
C ASP A 96 4.88 -0.70 17.82
N ARG A 97 5.61 0.01 18.66
CA ARG A 97 7.04 0.31 18.45
C ARG A 97 7.94 -0.92 18.49
N GLU A 98 7.46 -2.04 19.04
CA GLU A 98 8.18 -3.31 19.02
C GLU A 98 8.09 -4.04 17.67
N GLN A 99 7.23 -3.57 16.76
CA GLN A 99 7.05 -4.20 15.47
C GLN A 99 8.20 -3.90 14.50
N ALA A 100 8.74 -4.94 13.89
CA ALA A 100 9.62 -4.79 12.74
C ALA A 100 8.81 -4.43 11.49
N THR A 101 9.38 -3.58 10.62
CA THR A 101 8.78 -3.15 9.36
C THR A 101 9.68 -3.47 8.19
N PHE A 102 9.11 -3.45 6.97
CA PHE A 102 9.92 -3.60 5.76
C PHE A 102 11.02 -2.51 5.66
N ALA A 103 10.74 -1.28 6.12
CA ALA A 103 11.71 -0.20 6.05
C ALA A 103 12.91 -0.44 6.98
N HIS A 104 12.72 -1.07 8.14
CA HIS A 104 13.83 -1.52 8.98
C HIS A 104 14.76 -2.48 8.22
N GLN A 105 14.19 -3.49 7.54
CA GLN A 105 15.00 -4.51 6.87
C GLN A 105 15.74 -3.94 5.67
N LEU A 106 15.08 -3.09 4.87
CA LEU A 106 15.73 -2.45 3.74
C LEU A 106 16.81 -1.45 4.19
N LYS A 107 16.57 -0.68 5.26
CA LYS A 107 17.60 0.17 5.87
C LYS A 107 18.81 -0.65 6.35
N LYS A 108 18.58 -1.79 7.04
CA LYS A 108 19.65 -2.73 7.42
C LYS A 108 20.41 -3.29 6.21
N ALA A 109 19.73 -3.48 5.10
CA ALA A 109 20.33 -3.89 3.82
C ALA A 109 21.04 -2.75 3.07
N GLY A 110 21.13 -1.53 3.65
CA GLY A 110 21.86 -0.39 3.08
C GLY A 110 21.05 0.46 2.09
N TYR A 111 19.73 0.33 2.07
CA TYR A 111 18.86 1.23 1.30
C TYR A 111 18.75 2.61 1.96
N ALA A 112 18.79 3.67 1.15
CA ALA A 112 18.26 4.96 1.59
C ALA A 112 16.73 4.86 1.66
N THR A 113 16.11 5.37 2.74
CA THR A 113 14.68 5.15 3.00
C THR A 113 13.95 6.46 3.22
N ALA A 114 12.83 6.66 2.52
CA ALA A 114 11.96 7.82 2.67
C ALA A 114 10.49 7.43 2.74
N ILE A 115 9.70 8.28 3.41
CA ILE A 115 8.25 8.22 3.45
C ILE A 115 7.67 9.61 3.19
N ALA A 116 6.62 9.69 2.35
CA ALA A 116 5.87 10.94 2.16
C ALA A 116 4.37 10.66 2.14
N GLY A 117 3.57 11.58 2.70
CA GLY A 117 2.11 11.50 2.73
C GLY A 117 1.53 11.28 4.12
N LYS A 118 0.51 10.43 4.26
CA LYS A 118 -0.21 10.20 5.51
C LYS A 118 0.53 9.23 6.42
N TRP A 119 0.82 9.63 7.66
CA TRP A 119 1.43 8.76 8.67
C TRP A 119 0.41 7.89 9.39
N GLN A 120 -0.35 8.45 10.31
CA GLN A 120 -1.41 7.78 11.09
C GLN A 120 -0.96 6.50 11.84
N LEU A 121 0.28 6.43 12.31
CA LEU A 121 0.87 5.26 12.99
C LEU A 121 1.57 5.61 14.32
N GLY A 122 1.18 6.71 14.95
CA GLY A 122 1.74 7.23 16.20
C GLY A 122 2.07 8.71 16.08
N LYS A 123 2.30 9.36 17.22
CA LYS A 123 2.58 10.80 17.32
C LYS A 123 3.96 11.11 17.91
N ASP A 124 4.73 10.08 18.25
CA ASP A 124 6.08 10.28 18.76
C ASP A 124 6.94 10.94 17.67
N THR A 125 7.66 11.99 18.00
CA THR A 125 8.42 12.81 17.05
C THR A 125 9.45 12.03 16.25
N ASP A 126 10.00 10.96 16.83
CA ASP A 126 10.96 10.04 16.20
C ASP A 126 10.29 8.87 15.45
N SER A 127 8.95 8.81 15.42
CA SER A 127 8.21 7.63 14.94
C SER A 127 8.61 7.19 13.52
N PRO A 128 8.75 8.06 12.52
CA PRO A 128 9.17 7.64 11.18
C PRO A 128 10.59 7.03 11.19
N GLN A 129 11.53 7.65 11.89
CA GLN A 129 12.92 7.20 12.02
C GLN A 129 13.01 5.88 12.78
N HIS A 130 12.21 5.76 13.85
CA HIS A 130 12.09 4.52 14.63
C HIS A 130 11.63 3.37 13.75
N PHE A 131 10.66 3.58 12.84
CA PHE A 131 10.17 2.55 11.94
C PHE A 131 10.98 2.39 10.64
N GLY A 132 12.18 2.99 10.57
CA GLY A 132 13.18 2.72 9.55
C GLY A 132 13.26 3.73 8.41
N PHE A 133 12.52 4.85 8.44
CA PHE A 133 12.60 5.91 7.43
C PHE A 133 13.61 6.98 7.84
N GLN A 134 14.57 7.28 6.99
CA GLN A 134 15.60 8.27 7.22
C GLN A 134 15.14 9.70 6.88
N GLN A 135 14.26 9.82 5.90
CA GLN A 135 13.65 11.09 5.50
C GLN A 135 12.12 10.97 5.46
N SER A 136 11.44 12.06 5.77
CA SER A 136 9.98 12.06 5.85
C SER A 136 9.38 13.41 5.45
N CYS A 137 8.20 13.37 4.78
CA CYS A 137 7.34 14.51 4.52
C CYS A 137 5.90 14.09 4.83
N LEU A 138 5.40 14.39 6.02
CA LEU A 138 4.22 13.72 6.58
C LEU A 138 3.09 14.67 6.90
N TRP A 139 1.87 14.23 6.62
CA TRP A 139 0.63 14.75 7.16
C TRP A 139 0.10 13.81 8.25
N GLN A 140 -0.50 14.40 9.30
CA GLN A 140 -1.09 13.67 10.43
C GLN A 140 -0.05 12.80 11.19
N HIS A 141 1.09 13.40 11.52
CA HIS A 141 2.11 12.80 12.38
C HIS A 141 2.01 13.39 13.80
N THR A 142 2.83 14.36 14.17
CA THR A 142 2.79 15.01 15.50
C THR A 142 1.50 15.82 15.69
N ARG A 143 1.02 16.47 14.63
CA ARG A 143 -0.22 17.23 14.61
C ARG A 143 -1.40 16.45 14.02
N SER A 144 -2.61 16.90 14.33
CA SER A 144 -3.84 16.29 13.77
C SER A 144 -4.04 16.56 12.28
N GLY A 145 -3.33 17.52 11.70
CA GLY A 145 -3.57 18.05 10.36
C GLY A 145 -4.85 18.88 10.26
N ARG A 146 -5.31 19.40 11.39
CA ARG A 146 -6.49 20.28 11.51
C ARG A 146 -6.14 21.47 12.40
N SER A 147 -6.56 22.66 11.99
CA SER A 147 -6.46 23.89 12.76
C SER A 147 -7.84 24.37 13.19
N ASN A 148 -7.91 25.13 14.29
CA ASN A 148 -9.10 25.85 14.68
C ASN A 148 -8.87 27.34 14.37
N GLU A 149 -9.54 27.86 13.35
CA GLU A 149 -9.40 29.24 12.90
C GLU A 149 -10.78 29.92 12.93
N GLY A 150 -10.89 30.98 13.69
CA GLY A 150 -12.15 31.70 13.85
C GLY A 150 -13.31 30.84 14.36
N GLY A 151 -13.03 29.87 15.24
CA GLY A 151 -14.02 28.92 15.77
C GLY A 151 -14.39 27.78 14.81
N LYS A 152 -13.77 27.70 13.64
CA LYS A 152 -14.01 26.64 12.65
C LYS A 152 -12.85 25.65 12.65
N ASN A 153 -13.19 24.36 12.62
CA ASN A 153 -12.21 23.28 12.46
C ASN A 153 -11.87 23.12 10.96
N ILE A 154 -10.69 23.57 10.58
CA ILE A 154 -10.19 23.53 9.19
C ILE A 154 -9.33 22.30 8.98
N ASP A 155 -9.62 21.49 7.95
CA ASP A 155 -8.79 20.38 7.52
C ASP A 155 -7.67 20.90 6.60
N ARG A 156 -6.43 20.71 7.03
CA ARG A 156 -5.20 21.21 6.41
C ARG A 156 -4.42 20.07 5.75
N ARG A 157 -5.07 19.25 4.91
CA ARG A 157 -4.40 18.17 4.20
C ARG A 157 -4.09 18.49 2.73
N PHE A 158 -4.94 19.27 2.09
CA PHE A 158 -4.83 19.55 0.66
C PHE A 158 -4.28 20.95 0.41
N VAL A 159 -5.11 21.99 0.37
CA VAL A 159 -4.65 23.35 0.17
C VAL A 159 -4.05 23.94 1.46
N ASN A 160 -2.96 24.67 1.33
CA ASN A 160 -2.21 25.26 2.45
C ASN A 160 -1.94 24.22 3.56
N PRO A 161 -1.27 23.10 3.24
CA PRO A 161 -1.17 21.96 4.13
C PRO A 161 -0.31 22.24 5.37
N GLN A 162 -0.64 21.53 6.46
CA GLN A 162 0.22 21.43 7.63
C GLN A 162 1.00 20.11 7.56
N LEU A 163 2.26 20.19 7.19
CA LEU A 163 3.14 19.03 7.05
C LEU A 163 4.25 19.05 8.08
N GLU A 164 4.91 17.92 8.21
CA GLU A 164 6.16 17.78 8.95
C GLU A 164 7.22 17.21 8.01
N ILE A 165 8.32 17.91 7.84
CA ILE A 165 9.42 17.50 6.95
C ILE A 165 10.66 17.23 7.81
N ASN A 166 11.10 15.97 7.85
CA ASN A 166 12.25 15.51 8.64
C ASN A 166 12.19 15.95 10.10
N GLY A 167 11.00 15.88 10.73
CA GLY A 167 10.79 16.28 12.12
C GLY A 167 10.54 17.77 12.34
N VAL A 168 10.53 18.59 11.26
CA VAL A 168 10.24 20.02 11.35
C VAL A 168 8.84 20.31 10.84
N GLU A 169 7.99 20.88 11.69
CA GLU A 169 6.65 21.31 11.32
C GLU A 169 6.70 22.49 10.34
N LYS A 170 5.95 22.40 9.27
CA LYS A 170 5.85 23.42 8.22
C LYS A 170 4.41 23.68 7.85
N ASP A 171 3.98 24.94 8.01
CA ASP A 171 2.68 25.44 7.58
C ASP A 171 2.83 26.17 6.25
N TYR A 172 2.06 25.74 5.28
CA TYR A 172 1.99 26.35 3.97
C TYR A 172 0.82 27.32 3.92
N THR A 173 0.98 28.45 3.22
CA THR A 173 0.00 29.57 3.25
C THR A 173 -0.20 30.25 1.90
N ASN A 174 0.51 29.83 0.83
CA ASN A 174 0.50 30.49 -0.48
C ASN A 174 -0.21 29.66 -1.56
N GLY A 175 -1.16 28.80 -1.16
CA GLY A 175 -1.93 27.95 -2.07
C GLY A 175 -1.24 26.66 -2.45
N GLU A 176 -0.18 26.26 -1.73
CA GLU A 176 0.47 24.98 -1.99
C GLU A 176 -0.51 23.81 -1.79
N TYR A 177 -0.33 22.77 -2.56
CA TYR A 177 -1.15 21.56 -2.51
C TYR A 177 -0.37 20.40 -1.87
N GLY A 178 -0.86 19.88 -0.76
CA GLY A 178 -0.16 18.87 0.05
C GLY A 178 0.32 17.65 -0.74
N PRO A 179 -0.51 17.01 -1.59
CA PRO A 179 -0.06 15.91 -2.44
C PRO A 179 1.06 16.30 -3.41
N GLN A 180 1.07 17.54 -3.94
CA GLN A 180 2.16 18.02 -4.80
C GLN A 180 3.46 18.19 -4.02
N VAL A 181 3.40 18.79 -2.82
CA VAL A 181 4.58 18.93 -1.94
C VAL A 181 5.19 17.56 -1.61
N CYS A 182 4.36 16.57 -1.30
CA CYS A 182 4.83 15.19 -1.07
C CYS A 182 5.48 14.58 -2.32
N THR A 183 4.91 14.81 -3.50
CA THR A 183 5.46 14.30 -4.77
C THR A 183 6.80 14.94 -5.11
N GLU A 184 6.93 16.24 -4.93
CA GLU A 184 8.20 16.98 -5.11
C GLU A 184 9.28 16.52 -4.13
N PHE A 185 8.92 16.28 -2.86
CA PHE A 185 9.82 15.68 -1.88
C PHE A 185 10.36 14.34 -2.36
N ILE A 186 9.51 13.46 -2.91
CA ILE A 186 9.90 12.16 -3.44
C ILE A 186 10.83 12.32 -4.64
N CYS A 187 10.50 13.21 -5.59
CA CYS A 187 11.33 13.47 -6.76
C CYS A 187 12.74 13.98 -6.38
N ASN A 188 12.80 14.89 -5.40
CA ASN A 188 14.07 15.39 -4.86
C ASN A 188 14.86 14.27 -4.14
N PHE A 189 14.18 13.40 -3.38
CA PHE A 189 14.83 12.27 -2.73
C PHE A 189 15.42 11.29 -3.75
N ILE A 190 14.73 10.98 -4.83
CA ILE A 190 15.22 10.15 -5.94
C ILE A 190 16.50 10.79 -6.54
N ASP A 191 16.45 12.09 -6.82
CA ASP A 191 17.58 12.83 -7.39
C ASP A 191 18.83 12.78 -6.50
N GLN A 192 18.66 12.95 -5.19
CA GLN A 192 19.74 12.90 -4.20
C GLN A 192 20.33 11.50 -4.00
N ASN A 193 19.60 10.42 -4.34
CA ASN A 193 20.01 9.04 -4.07
C ASN A 193 20.28 8.21 -5.32
N LYS A 194 20.56 8.82 -6.48
CA LYS A 194 20.79 8.11 -7.77
C LYS A 194 21.89 7.05 -7.74
N LYS A 195 22.86 7.16 -6.82
CA LYS A 195 24.06 6.31 -6.78
C LYS A 195 23.96 5.14 -5.80
N LYS A 196 22.83 4.95 -5.14
CA LYS A 196 22.61 3.87 -4.15
C LYS A 196 21.16 3.41 -4.17
N PRO A 197 20.88 2.15 -3.81
CA PRO A 197 19.52 1.68 -3.80
C PRO A 197 18.68 2.43 -2.76
N PHE A 198 17.41 2.66 -3.08
CA PHE A 198 16.49 3.35 -2.19
C PHE A 198 15.11 2.71 -2.13
N LEU A 199 14.44 2.99 -1.02
CA LEU A 199 13.03 2.72 -0.77
C LEU A 199 12.29 4.03 -0.57
N VAL A 200 11.25 4.26 -1.34
CA VAL A 200 10.21 5.27 -1.05
C VAL A 200 8.91 4.55 -0.73
N TYR A 201 8.31 4.87 0.40
CA TYR A 201 6.93 4.54 0.71
C TYR A 201 6.09 5.81 0.62
N TYR A 202 5.13 5.82 -0.31
CA TYR A 202 4.23 6.94 -0.53
C TYR A 202 2.79 6.56 -0.15
N PRO A 203 2.44 6.54 1.15
CA PRO A 203 1.05 6.46 1.58
C PRO A 203 0.38 7.82 1.29
N MET A 204 -0.20 7.94 0.11
CA MET A 204 -0.81 9.18 -0.37
C MET A 204 -1.87 9.71 0.61
N ILE A 205 -2.13 11.02 0.56
CA ILE A 205 -3.26 11.66 1.23
C ILE A 205 -4.52 11.56 0.34
N LEU A 206 -4.33 11.50 -0.99
CA LEU A 206 -5.38 11.28 -1.99
C LEU A 206 -5.80 9.80 -1.99
N THR A 207 -7.07 9.47 -2.13
CA THR A 207 -8.25 10.30 -2.48
C THR A 207 -9.23 10.44 -1.33
N HIS A 208 -8.73 10.45 -0.09
CA HIS A 208 -9.55 10.53 1.13
C HIS A 208 -10.38 11.82 1.17
N CYS A 209 -11.60 11.74 1.68
CA CYS A 209 -12.39 12.96 1.97
C CYS A 209 -11.66 13.90 2.97
N PRO A 210 -11.88 15.23 2.92
CA PRO A 210 -12.92 15.96 2.17
C PRO A 210 -12.67 15.88 0.66
N PHE A 211 -13.76 15.74 -0.12
CA PHE A 211 -13.68 15.76 -1.58
C PHE A 211 -13.62 17.20 -2.04
N ASP A 212 -12.40 17.72 -2.13
CA ASP A 212 -12.08 19.09 -2.46
C ASP A 212 -11.49 19.20 -3.88
N PRO A 213 -11.59 20.38 -4.52
CA PRO A 213 -10.90 20.63 -5.78
C PRO A 213 -9.40 20.36 -5.68
N THR A 214 -8.81 19.95 -6.78
CA THR A 214 -7.36 19.86 -6.98
C THR A 214 -6.87 21.07 -7.78
N PRO A 215 -5.57 21.34 -7.86
CA PRO A 215 -5.04 22.43 -8.72
C PRO A 215 -5.43 22.32 -10.19
N ASP A 216 -5.82 21.12 -10.65
CA ASP A 216 -6.28 20.90 -12.03
C ASP A 216 -7.82 21.02 -12.18
N SER A 217 -8.56 21.23 -11.08
CA SER A 217 -10.00 21.41 -11.09
C SER A 217 -10.38 22.86 -11.51
N THR A 218 -11.49 23.00 -12.24
CA THR A 218 -11.95 24.30 -12.76
C THR A 218 -12.37 25.29 -11.66
N ASP A 219 -12.69 24.79 -10.47
CA ASP A 219 -13.08 25.55 -9.27
C ASP A 219 -11.98 25.56 -8.19
N TRP A 220 -10.71 25.33 -8.59
CA TRP A 220 -9.59 25.46 -7.69
C TRP A 220 -9.41 26.92 -7.22
N ASP A 221 -9.28 27.09 -5.92
CA ASP A 221 -8.97 28.37 -5.29
C ASP A 221 -7.77 28.22 -4.34
N PRO A 222 -6.58 28.74 -4.71
CA PRO A 222 -5.38 28.68 -3.88
C PRO A 222 -5.48 29.50 -2.59
N LYS A 223 -6.43 30.42 -2.50
CA LYS A 223 -6.70 31.23 -1.28
C LYS A 223 -7.58 30.49 -0.27
N ARG A 224 -8.12 29.35 -0.65
CA ARG A 224 -8.95 28.53 0.23
C ARG A 224 -8.13 28.02 1.42
N LEU A 225 -8.66 28.14 2.61
CA LEU A 225 -8.01 27.68 3.84
C LEU A 225 -8.09 26.16 4.05
N GLY A 226 -8.87 25.44 3.25
CA GLY A 226 -9.19 24.02 3.41
C GLY A 226 -10.69 23.82 3.67
N SER A 227 -11.09 22.57 3.92
CA SER A 227 -12.50 22.27 4.23
C SER A 227 -12.85 22.56 5.67
N THR A 228 -14.00 23.19 5.88
CA THR A 228 -14.54 23.47 7.22
C THR A 228 -15.19 22.26 7.88
N THR A 229 -15.42 21.16 7.15
CA THR A 229 -16.00 19.94 7.68
C THR A 229 -15.21 18.72 7.21
N TYR A 230 -15.21 17.64 7.99
CA TYR A 230 -14.60 16.36 7.63
C TYR A 230 -15.10 15.81 6.28
N LYS A 231 -16.32 16.14 5.91
CA LYS A 231 -16.97 15.69 4.68
C LYS A 231 -16.84 16.67 3.51
N GLY A 232 -16.17 17.81 3.72
CA GLY A 232 -16.04 18.87 2.72
C GLY A 232 -17.36 19.62 2.49
N ASP A 233 -17.31 20.65 1.66
CA ASP A 233 -18.50 21.42 1.27
C ASP A 233 -19.38 20.67 0.24
N ARG A 234 -19.11 19.44 -0.05
CA ARG A 234 -19.83 18.42 -0.82
C ARG A 234 -20.84 18.90 -1.88
N LYS A 235 -20.52 19.97 -2.57
CA LYS A 235 -21.38 20.43 -3.68
C LYS A 235 -21.36 19.41 -4.84
N ASP A 236 -20.19 18.77 -5.08
CA ASP A 236 -20.06 17.73 -6.08
C ASP A 236 -18.97 16.71 -5.68
N PRO A 237 -19.23 15.83 -4.70
CA PRO A 237 -18.23 14.86 -4.24
C PRO A 237 -17.83 13.87 -5.32
N GLN A 238 -18.71 13.57 -6.29
CA GLN A 238 -18.43 12.66 -7.39
C GLN A 238 -17.39 13.26 -8.35
N ARG A 239 -17.54 14.54 -8.72
CA ARG A 239 -16.58 15.24 -9.58
C ARG A 239 -15.23 15.37 -8.90
N HIS A 240 -15.22 15.92 -7.67
CA HIS A 240 -13.96 16.12 -6.95
C HIS A 240 -13.22 14.81 -6.66
N PHE A 241 -13.93 13.72 -6.37
CA PHE A 241 -13.29 12.40 -6.26
C PHE A 241 -12.58 12.00 -7.56
N ARG A 242 -13.23 12.18 -8.72
CA ARG A 242 -12.60 11.91 -10.03
C ARG A 242 -11.38 12.80 -10.27
N ASP A 243 -11.47 14.09 -9.94
CA ASP A 243 -10.36 15.03 -10.04
C ASP A 243 -9.18 14.58 -9.14
N MET A 244 -9.48 14.14 -7.91
CA MET A 244 -8.49 13.61 -6.98
C MET A 244 -7.84 12.31 -7.46
N VAL A 245 -8.59 11.40 -8.11
CA VAL A 245 -8.03 10.20 -8.76
C VAL A 245 -7.09 10.60 -9.89
N SER A 246 -7.50 11.55 -10.75
CA SER A 246 -6.66 12.05 -11.84
C SER A 246 -5.41 12.74 -11.32
N TYR A 247 -5.48 13.47 -10.21
CA TYR A 247 -4.31 14.09 -9.61
C TYR A 247 -3.38 13.06 -8.94
N ALA A 248 -3.91 12.02 -8.32
CA ALA A 248 -3.11 10.91 -7.81
C ALA A 248 -2.35 10.20 -8.94
N ASP A 249 -3.01 9.98 -10.08
CA ASP A 249 -2.40 9.43 -11.29
C ASP A 249 -1.30 10.35 -11.85
N LYS A 250 -1.53 11.67 -11.91
CA LYS A 250 -0.54 12.68 -12.30
C LYS A 250 0.70 12.63 -11.39
N ALA A 251 0.52 12.52 -10.06
CA ALA A 251 1.61 12.39 -9.10
C ALA A 251 2.46 11.13 -9.36
N VAL A 252 1.81 9.99 -9.67
CA VAL A 252 2.51 8.77 -10.09
C VAL A 252 3.29 9.02 -11.39
N GLY A 253 2.69 9.71 -12.37
CA GLY A 253 3.35 10.09 -13.61
C GLY A 253 4.60 10.94 -13.39
N GLN A 254 4.56 11.93 -12.48
CA GLN A 254 5.70 12.77 -12.12
C GLN A 254 6.86 11.95 -11.50
N ILE A 255 6.54 11.01 -10.60
CA ILE A 255 7.54 10.13 -9.98
C ILE A 255 8.19 9.22 -11.05
N VAL A 256 7.40 8.63 -11.95
CA VAL A 256 7.93 7.80 -13.04
C VAL A 256 8.80 8.62 -13.98
N ALA A 257 8.38 9.84 -14.36
CA ALA A 257 9.17 10.74 -15.19
C ALA A 257 10.50 11.12 -14.50
N GLN A 258 10.52 11.32 -13.18
CA GLN A 258 11.77 11.55 -12.44
C GLN A 258 12.69 10.33 -12.45
N LEU A 259 12.16 9.11 -12.35
CA LEU A 259 12.94 7.87 -12.49
C LEU A 259 13.54 7.76 -13.91
N GLU A 260 12.73 8.04 -14.95
CA GLU A 260 13.18 8.04 -16.35
C GLU A 260 14.29 9.08 -16.57
N LYS A 261 14.08 10.33 -16.13
CA LYS A 261 15.08 11.41 -16.20
C LYS A 261 16.40 11.07 -15.50
N SER A 262 16.32 10.31 -14.41
CA SER A 262 17.48 9.89 -13.62
C SER A 262 18.16 8.62 -14.15
N GLY A 263 17.64 7.97 -15.20
CA GLY A 263 18.13 6.69 -15.73
C GLY A 263 17.91 5.52 -14.78
N LEU A 264 16.91 5.59 -13.88
CA LEU A 264 16.68 4.61 -12.83
C LEU A 264 15.43 3.75 -13.06
N ARG A 265 14.62 4.08 -14.10
CA ARG A 265 13.29 3.46 -14.28
C ARG A 265 13.36 1.95 -14.46
N ASP A 266 14.33 1.46 -15.21
CA ASP A 266 14.41 0.06 -15.56
C ASP A 266 14.73 -0.81 -14.34
N ASN A 267 15.66 -0.36 -13.48
CA ASN A 267 16.00 -1.02 -12.22
C ASN A 267 15.18 -0.48 -11.01
N THR A 268 13.92 -0.13 -11.21
CA THR A 268 13.02 0.31 -10.13
C THR A 268 11.70 -0.45 -10.17
N LEU A 269 11.39 -1.18 -9.08
CA LEU A 269 10.07 -1.75 -8.86
C LEU A 269 9.12 -0.66 -8.34
N VAL A 270 8.12 -0.32 -9.14
CA VAL A 270 7.02 0.56 -8.75
C VAL A 270 5.79 -0.29 -8.46
N ILE A 271 5.28 -0.21 -7.23
CA ILE A 271 4.04 -0.85 -6.80
C ILE A 271 3.02 0.22 -6.48
N PHE A 272 1.82 0.10 -7.04
CA PHE A 272 0.66 0.95 -6.72
C PHE A 272 -0.48 0.12 -6.16
N THR A 273 -1.09 0.59 -5.05
CA THR A 273 -2.28 -0.01 -4.43
C THR A 273 -3.16 1.06 -3.77
N GLY A 274 -4.36 0.69 -3.28
CA GLY A 274 -5.18 1.49 -2.37
C GLY A 274 -5.15 0.91 -0.97
N ASP A 275 -5.40 1.70 0.09
CA ASP A 275 -5.35 1.20 1.48
C ASP A 275 -6.66 0.53 1.94
N ASN A 276 -7.78 0.88 1.34
CA ASN A 276 -9.11 0.28 1.50
C ASN A 276 -10.04 0.72 0.37
N GLY A 277 -11.25 0.19 0.34
CA GLY A 277 -12.25 0.58 -0.65
C GLY A 277 -12.66 2.05 -0.56
N THR A 278 -13.22 2.57 -1.65
CA THR A 278 -13.69 3.96 -1.80
C THR A 278 -14.70 4.34 -0.72
N ASP A 279 -14.70 5.60 -0.29
CA ASP A 279 -15.64 6.11 0.72
C ASP A 279 -17.09 6.09 0.22
N LYS A 280 -18.01 5.86 1.12
CA LYS A 280 -19.43 5.53 0.88
C LYS A 280 -20.23 6.51 0.00
N PRO A 281 -20.02 7.85 0.05
CA PRO A 281 -20.82 8.76 -0.77
C PRO A 281 -20.47 8.65 -2.27
N ILE A 282 -19.34 8.03 -2.61
CA ILE A 282 -18.91 7.90 -4.00
C ILE A 282 -19.59 6.69 -4.66
N VAL A 283 -20.03 6.89 -5.89
CA VAL A 283 -20.59 5.86 -6.77
C VAL A 283 -19.81 5.87 -8.07
N THR A 284 -19.10 4.80 -8.36
CA THR A 284 -18.28 4.67 -9.57
C THR A 284 -19.01 3.83 -10.62
N PRO A 285 -19.31 4.37 -11.81
CA PRO A 285 -19.66 3.56 -12.98
C PRO A 285 -18.50 2.63 -13.32
N TRP A 286 -18.77 1.33 -13.41
CA TRP A 286 -17.74 0.29 -13.55
C TRP A 286 -18.27 -0.90 -14.35
N ASN A 287 -17.69 -1.19 -15.53
CA ASN A 287 -18.08 -2.30 -16.43
C ASN A 287 -19.60 -2.45 -16.60
N GLY A 288 -20.28 -1.36 -16.96
CA GLY A 288 -21.73 -1.33 -17.16
C GLY A 288 -22.58 -1.41 -15.89
N THR A 289 -21.96 -1.39 -14.71
CA THR A 289 -22.65 -1.42 -13.40
C THR A 289 -22.30 -0.19 -12.55
N ARG A 290 -22.89 -0.07 -11.37
CA ARG A 290 -22.62 1.01 -10.41
C ARG A 290 -22.09 0.43 -9.12
N VAL A 291 -20.85 0.75 -8.77
CA VAL A 291 -20.23 0.35 -7.51
C VAL A 291 -20.35 1.48 -6.51
N VAL A 292 -21.12 1.28 -5.46
CA VAL A 292 -21.19 2.21 -4.32
C VAL A 292 -20.00 1.96 -3.41
N GLY A 293 -19.31 3.00 -2.99
CA GLY A 293 -18.18 2.93 -2.07
C GLY A 293 -18.51 2.16 -0.79
N GLY A 294 -17.56 1.37 -0.30
CA GLY A 294 -17.77 0.44 0.79
C GLY A 294 -16.76 0.51 1.93
N LYS A 295 -16.01 1.61 2.04
CA LYS A 295 -15.07 1.84 3.16
C LYS A 295 -15.67 1.44 4.51
N GLY A 296 -14.93 0.65 5.29
CA GLY A 296 -15.38 0.14 6.58
C GLY A 296 -16.26 -1.12 6.52
N SER A 297 -16.58 -1.65 5.32
CA SER A 297 -17.34 -2.91 5.19
C SER A 297 -16.41 -4.10 4.91
N MET A 298 -16.78 -5.27 5.48
CA MET A 298 -16.08 -6.55 5.26
C MET A 298 -16.61 -7.24 3.99
N THR A 299 -16.66 -6.50 2.88
CA THR A 299 -17.06 -6.94 1.54
C THR A 299 -16.01 -6.51 0.52
N ASP A 300 -16.11 -6.96 -0.73
CA ASP A 300 -15.24 -6.51 -1.81
C ASP A 300 -15.20 -4.98 -1.94
N ARG A 301 -16.33 -4.30 -1.72
CA ARG A 301 -16.40 -2.82 -1.78
C ARG A 301 -15.54 -2.12 -0.73
N GLY A 302 -15.22 -2.79 0.38
CA GLY A 302 -14.38 -2.22 1.45
C GLY A 302 -12.95 -2.75 1.47
N THR A 303 -12.71 -3.93 0.88
CA THR A 303 -11.45 -4.65 1.04
C THR A 303 -10.70 -4.94 -0.26
N ARG A 304 -11.37 -4.96 -1.41
CA ARG A 304 -10.72 -5.16 -2.71
C ARG A 304 -10.10 -3.84 -3.18
N VAL A 305 -8.80 -3.85 -3.42
CA VAL A 305 -8.02 -2.67 -3.82
C VAL A 305 -7.25 -2.93 -5.12
N PRO A 306 -6.89 -1.90 -5.89
CA PRO A 306 -6.02 -2.08 -7.04
C PRO A 306 -4.64 -2.58 -6.59
N LEU A 307 -3.98 -3.35 -7.46
CA LEU A 307 -2.56 -3.67 -7.33
C LEU A 307 -1.94 -3.73 -8.73
N ILE A 308 -0.97 -2.86 -8.95
CA ILE A 308 -0.14 -2.81 -10.16
C ILE A 308 1.32 -2.87 -9.72
N ALA A 309 2.11 -3.76 -10.33
CA ALA A 309 3.55 -3.82 -10.16
C ALA A 309 4.23 -3.64 -11.51
N SER A 310 5.18 -2.72 -11.61
CA SER A 310 5.91 -2.45 -12.85
C SER A 310 7.41 -2.32 -12.56
N TRP A 311 8.20 -3.18 -13.19
CA TRP A 311 9.64 -3.26 -13.03
C TRP A 311 10.27 -3.83 -14.32
N PRO A 312 10.75 -2.99 -15.24
CA PRO A 312 11.23 -3.44 -16.55
C PRO A 312 12.29 -4.54 -16.47
N ASP A 313 13.29 -4.41 -15.61
CA ASP A 313 14.39 -5.41 -15.51
C ASP A 313 13.95 -6.70 -14.81
N GLY A 314 12.89 -6.70 -13.99
CA GLY A 314 12.54 -7.85 -13.15
C GLY A 314 11.24 -8.57 -13.53
N ILE A 315 10.34 -7.94 -14.30
CA ILE A 315 9.06 -8.53 -14.68
C ILE A 315 9.19 -9.25 -16.03
N GLN A 316 8.82 -10.53 -16.02
CA GLN A 316 8.74 -11.33 -17.25
C GLN A 316 7.34 -11.20 -17.87
N LYS A 317 7.29 -11.08 -19.21
CA LYS A 317 6.05 -10.93 -19.99
C LYS A 317 5.16 -9.82 -19.42
N PRO A 318 5.56 -8.54 -19.51
CA PRO A 318 4.74 -7.42 -19.01
C PRO A 318 3.39 -7.32 -19.73
N GLY A 319 2.47 -6.54 -19.17
CA GLY A 319 1.10 -6.36 -19.68
C GLY A 319 0.11 -7.44 -19.23
N ARG A 320 0.53 -8.36 -18.36
CA ARG A 320 -0.34 -9.43 -17.86
C ARG A 320 -1.36 -8.93 -16.84
N VAL A 321 -2.55 -9.52 -16.94
CA VAL A 321 -3.60 -9.45 -15.91
C VAL A 321 -3.67 -10.79 -15.22
N VAL A 322 -3.48 -10.81 -13.91
CA VAL A 322 -3.39 -12.07 -13.15
C VAL A 322 -4.43 -12.13 -12.04
N GLY A 323 -5.03 -13.31 -11.87
CA GLY A 323 -6.02 -13.61 -10.84
C GLY A 323 -5.42 -14.03 -9.49
N SER A 324 -4.10 -14.10 -9.35
CA SER A 324 -3.46 -14.52 -8.12
C SER A 324 -3.94 -13.72 -6.92
N LEU A 325 -4.30 -14.44 -5.85
CA LEU A 325 -4.79 -13.87 -4.61
C LEU A 325 -3.65 -13.19 -3.84
N VAL A 326 -3.75 -11.90 -3.60
CA VAL A 326 -2.74 -11.08 -2.91
C VAL A 326 -3.37 -10.34 -1.75
N GLU A 327 -2.64 -10.17 -0.67
CA GLU A 327 -3.01 -9.29 0.44
C GLU A 327 -1.79 -8.52 1.00
N PHE A 328 -2.02 -7.57 1.87
CA PHE A 328 -0.97 -6.68 2.35
C PHE A 328 0.13 -7.35 3.17
N THR A 329 -0.11 -8.53 3.74
CA THR A 329 0.97 -9.32 4.35
C THR A 329 2.02 -9.76 3.35
N ASP A 330 1.67 -9.85 2.06
CA ASP A 330 2.55 -10.33 0.99
C ASP A 330 3.59 -9.26 0.56
N ILE A 331 3.35 -7.98 0.86
CA ILE A 331 4.22 -6.88 0.43
C ILE A 331 5.59 -6.96 1.12
N PHE A 332 5.66 -7.15 2.43
CA PHE A 332 6.92 -7.21 3.14
C PHE A 332 7.85 -8.33 2.63
N PRO A 333 7.43 -9.61 2.58
CA PRO A 333 8.28 -10.67 2.00
C PRO A 333 8.62 -10.42 0.53
N THR A 334 7.74 -9.78 -0.26
CA THR A 334 8.05 -9.39 -1.64
C THR A 334 9.20 -8.39 -1.71
N LEU A 335 9.17 -7.34 -0.87
CA LEU A 335 10.24 -6.34 -0.84
C LEU A 335 11.57 -6.97 -0.38
N CYS A 336 11.54 -7.87 0.59
CA CYS A 336 12.73 -8.61 1.01
C CYS A 336 13.29 -9.48 -0.12
N ASP A 337 12.44 -10.22 -0.81
CA ASP A 337 12.82 -11.12 -1.92
C ASP A 337 13.46 -10.33 -3.09
N VAL A 338 12.84 -9.21 -3.50
CA VAL A 338 13.35 -8.32 -4.56
C VAL A 338 14.70 -7.70 -4.21
N THR A 339 14.91 -7.35 -2.93
CA THR A 339 16.09 -6.56 -2.50
C THR A 339 17.21 -7.39 -1.89
N GLY A 340 16.97 -8.69 -1.67
CA GLY A 340 17.88 -9.56 -0.92
C GLY A 340 17.93 -9.25 0.59
N ALA A 341 17.04 -8.40 1.09
CA ALA A 341 16.91 -8.14 2.53
C ALA A 341 16.28 -9.36 3.22
N LYS A 342 16.68 -9.61 4.48
CA LYS A 342 16.14 -10.76 5.23
C LYS A 342 14.92 -10.34 6.05
N LEU A 343 13.92 -11.20 6.12
CA LEU A 343 12.86 -11.06 7.13
C LEU A 343 13.47 -11.17 8.55
N PRO A 344 12.85 -10.56 9.57
CA PRO A 344 13.27 -10.78 10.95
C PRO A 344 13.19 -12.27 11.33
N GLU A 345 14.11 -12.76 12.18
CA GLU A 345 14.20 -14.19 12.54
C GLU A 345 12.88 -14.76 13.09
N ASN A 346 12.18 -14.00 13.91
CA ASN A 346 10.92 -14.42 14.54
C ASN A 346 9.69 -13.85 13.84
N HIS A 347 9.81 -13.46 12.55
CA HIS A 347 8.69 -12.90 11.81
C HIS A 347 7.66 -13.99 11.48
N PRO A 348 6.37 -13.80 11.83
CA PRO A 348 5.33 -14.73 11.41
C PRO A 348 5.26 -14.80 9.88
N ALA A 349 5.20 -16.00 9.31
CA ALA A 349 5.09 -16.22 7.86
C ALA A 349 3.62 -16.04 7.39
N ASP A 350 2.99 -14.89 7.67
CA ASP A 350 1.61 -14.62 7.29
C ASP A 350 1.48 -14.26 5.80
N GLY A 351 2.54 -13.72 5.20
CA GLY A 351 2.59 -13.33 3.78
C GLY A 351 3.50 -14.24 2.96
N ALA A 352 3.31 -14.20 1.64
CA ALA A 352 4.15 -14.87 0.65
C ALA A 352 4.56 -13.90 -0.46
N SER A 353 5.84 -13.95 -0.88
CA SER A 353 6.34 -13.09 -1.96
C SER A 353 5.54 -13.28 -3.26
N ILE A 354 5.26 -12.19 -3.96
CA ILE A 354 4.67 -12.20 -5.30
C ILE A 354 5.72 -12.21 -6.42
N VAL A 355 7.01 -12.18 -6.10
CA VAL A 355 8.11 -12.21 -7.09
C VAL A 355 7.95 -13.37 -8.08
N PRO A 356 7.61 -14.59 -7.67
CA PRO A 356 7.39 -15.68 -8.62
C PRO A 356 6.29 -15.38 -9.65
N VAL A 357 5.20 -14.67 -9.23
CA VAL A 357 4.15 -14.22 -10.14
C VAL A 357 4.68 -13.15 -11.10
N LEU A 358 5.47 -12.18 -10.60
CA LEU A 358 6.11 -11.15 -11.43
C LEU A 358 7.05 -11.77 -12.47
N GLN A 359 7.77 -12.83 -12.10
CA GLN A 359 8.67 -13.59 -12.97
C GLN A 359 7.94 -14.62 -13.86
N ASN A 360 6.61 -14.64 -13.88
CA ASN A 360 5.78 -15.56 -14.67
C ASN A 360 6.12 -17.03 -14.44
N LYS A 361 6.47 -17.42 -13.21
CA LYS A 361 6.70 -18.82 -12.82
C LYS A 361 5.35 -19.45 -12.51
N GLU A 362 4.95 -20.46 -13.28
CA GLU A 362 3.69 -21.19 -13.06
C GLU A 362 3.72 -21.98 -11.75
N GLY A 363 2.54 -22.10 -11.11
CA GLY A 363 2.37 -22.88 -9.87
C GLY A 363 3.13 -22.35 -8.65
N SER A 364 3.72 -21.18 -8.76
CA SER A 364 4.69 -20.66 -7.80
C SER A 364 4.10 -20.07 -6.53
N ARG A 365 2.75 -19.89 -6.45
CA ARG A 365 2.10 -19.38 -5.26
C ARG A 365 1.42 -20.48 -4.46
N THR A 366 1.90 -20.69 -3.24
CA THR A 366 1.31 -21.65 -2.29
C THR A 366 0.14 -21.09 -1.50
N LYS A 367 -0.05 -19.77 -1.51
CA LYS A 367 -1.10 -19.10 -0.75
C LYS A 367 -2.43 -19.09 -1.53
N ASN A 368 -3.37 -19.88 -1.06
CA ASN A 368 -4.69 -20.05 -1.67
C ASN A 368 -5.84 -19.45 -0.85
N TRP A 369 -5.53 -18.76 0.24
CA TRP A 369 -6.47 -18.01 1.07
C TRP A 369 -5.80 -16.80 1.70
N ILE A 370 -6.62 -15.81 2.12
CA ILE A 370 -6.22 -14.60 2.84
C ILE A 370 -7.09 -14.40 4.07
N TYR A 371 -6.60 -13.58 5.01
CA TYR A 371 -7.29 -13.27 6.25
C TYR A 371 -7.40 -11.77 6.47
N ILE A 372 -8.63 -11.29 6.68
CA ILE A 372 -8.94 -9.90 6.96
C ILE A 372 -9.59 -9.80 8.33
N TRP A 373 -9.13 -8.87 9.13
CA TRP A 373 -9.62 -8.61 10.46
C TRP A 373 -10.07 -7.15 10.60
N TYR A 374 -11.27 -6.94 11.14
CA TYR A 374 -11.73 -5.59 11.44
C TYR A 374 -12.75 -5.58 12.58
N ARG A 375 -12.49 -4.81 13.66
CA ARG A 375 -13.36 -4.70 14.85
C ARG A 375 -13.70 -6.09 15.43
N LYS A 376 -14.98 -6.46 15.40
CA LYS A 376 -15.47 -7.75 15.93
C LYS A 376 -15.60 -8.85 14.86
N GLN A 377 -15.22 -8.56 13.62
CA GLN A 377 -15.39 -9.46 12.48
C GLN A 377 -14.05 -9.92 11.90
N VAL A 378 -14.08 -11.11 11.33
CA VAL A 378 -13.00 -11.71 10.57
C VAL A 378 -13.52 -12.26 9.26
N MET A 379 -12.70 -12.26 8.22
CA MET A 379 -13.01 -12.87 6.94
C MET A 379 -11.83 -13.72 6.48
N VAL A 380 -12.10 -14.97 6.15
CA VAL A 380 -11.20 -15.81 5.36
C VAL A 380 -11.77 -15.93 3.96
N ARG A 381 -10.93 -15.78 2.93
CA ARG A 381 -11.40 -15.92 1.55
C ARG A 381 -10.35 -16.54 0.64
N ASN A 382 -10.82 -17.15 -0.44
CA ASN A 382 -10.06 -17.46 -1.63
C ASN A 382 -10.54 -16.61 -2.82
N GLU A 383 -10.22 -17.00 -4.04
CA GLU A 383 -10.64 -16.27 -5.24
C GLU A 383 -12.16 -16.22 -5.42
N HIS A 384 -12.86 -17.30 -5.07
CA HIS A 384 -14.28 -17.50 -5.39
C HIS A 384 -15.22 -17.47 -4.19
N TYR A 385 -14.70 -17.62 -2.96
CA TYR A 385 -15.50 -17.69 -1.75
C TYR A 385 -14.90 -16.84 -0.63
N SER A 386 -15.76 -16.29 0.22
CA SER A 386 -15.37 -15.74 1.51
C SER A 386 -16.28 -16.25 2.64
N LEU A 387 -15.70 -16.50 3.79
CA LEU A 387 -16.41 -16.73 5.04
C LEU A 387 -16.24 -15.51 5.94
N LEU A 388 -17.33 -14.81 6.20
CA LEU A 388 -17.38 -13.72 7.17
C LEU A 388 -17.97 -14.27 8.47
N ALA A 389 -17.28 -14.05 9.59
CA ALA A 389 -17.71 -14.46 10.92
C ALA A 389 -17.39 -13.41 11.99
N ASN A 390 -17.95 -13.55 13.16
CA ASN A 390 -17.44 -12.87 14.36
C ASN A 390 -16.05 -13.42 14.71
N GLN A 391 -15.31 -12.70 15.53
CA GLN A 391 -13.97 -13.12 15.96
C GLN A 391 -13.94 -14.41 16.81
N ASP A 392 -15.05 -14.78 17.40
CA ASP A 392 -15.26 -16.03 18.13
C ASP A 392 -15.74 -17.20 17.24
N GLY A 393 -15.83 -16.96 15.93
CA GLY A 393 -16.31 -17.93 14.95
C GLY A 393 -17.83 -17.99 14.79
N THR A 394 -18.61 -17.28 15.61
CA THR A 394 -20.07 -17.27 15.51
C THR A 394 -20.55 -16.45 14.29
N ASN A 395 -21.81 -16.64 13.90
CA ASN A 395 -22.45 -15.95 12.77
C ASN A 395 -21.68 -16.10 11.43
N ALA A 396 -21.04 -17.24 11.23
CA ALA A 396 -20.28 -17.53 10.03
C ALA A 396 -21.19 -17.64 8.81
N ALA A 397 -20.91 -16.86 7.77
CA ALA A 397 -21.69 -16.83 6.54
C ALA A 397 -20.78 -16.94 5.32
N LEU A 398 -21.03 -17.96 4.49
CA LEU A 398 -20.30 -18.20 3.25
C LEU A 398 -20.90 -17.36 2.11
N THR A 399 -20.04 -16.69 1.36
CA THR A 399 -20.40 -15.91 0.15
C THR A 399 -19.63 -16.47 -1.03
N ARG A 400 -20.31 -16.69 -2.16
CA ARG A 400 -19.71 -17.09 -3.44
C ARG A 400 -19.62 -15.87 -4.37
N TYR A 401 -18.52 -15.76 -5.11
CA TYR A 401 -18.25 -14.68 -6.06
C TYR A 401 -18.11 -15.24 -7.48
N LYS A 402 -18.78 -14.62 -8.45
CA LYS A 402 -18.58 -14.85 -9.88
C LYS A 402 -17.54 -13.86 -10.47
N GLY A 403 -17.37 -12.74 -9.82
CA GLY A 403 -16.43 -11.68 -10.17
C GLY A 403 -16.32 -10.64 -9.06
N PRO A 404 -15.56 -9.56 -9.28
CA PRO A 404 -15.49 -8.45 -8.31
C PRO A 404 -16.89 -7.86 -8.05
N PHE A 405 -17.20 -7.60 -6.77
CA PHE A 405 -18.45 -6.99 -6.30
C PHE A 405 -19.73 -7.80 -6.50
N ASP A 406 -19.65 -9.01 -7.08
CA ASP A 406 -20.77 -9.90 -7.37
C ASP A 406 -20.80 -11.06 -6.37
N GLY A 407 -21.02 -10.75 -5.09
CA GLY A 407 -21.07 -11.71 -4.00
C GLY A 407 -22.48 -12.17 -3.66
N GLU A 408 -22.74 -13.48 -3.76
CA GLU A 408 -23.98 -14.15 -3.37
C GLU A 408 -23.81 -14.82 -2.00
N LYS A 409 -24.51 -14.34 -0.98
CA LYS A 409 -24.55 -15.01 0.33
C LYS A 409 -25.31 -16.31 0.26
N LEU A 410 -24.64 -17.41 0.61
CA LEU A 410 -25.22 -18.75 0.57
C LEU A 410 -26.00 -19.08 1.85
N LYS A 411 -27.07 -19.86 1.72
CA LYS A 411 -27.83 -20.38 2.85
C LYS A 411 -27.26 -21.73 3.29
N ASP A 412 -26.99 -21.93 4.57
CA ASP A 412 -26.34 -23.15 5.10
C ASP A 412 -27.05 -24.45 4.71
N ASN A 413 -28.39 -24.44 4.66
CA ASN A 413 -29.18 -25.58 4.27
C ASN A 413 -29.16 -25.89 2.74
N LYS A 414 -28.55 -25.00 1.93
CA LYS A 414 -28.42 -25.17 0.48
C LYS A 414 -26.96 -25.36 0.01
N LEU A 415 -26.00 -25.45 0.94
CA LEU A 415 -24.60 -25.68 0.61
C LEU A 415 -24.41 -27.06 -0.04
N THR A 416 -23.67 -27.11 -1.14
CA THR A 416 -23.15 -28.34 -1.71
C THR A 416 -22.16 -29.02 -0.74
N ARG A 417 -21.82 -30.29 -1.00
CA ARG A 417 -20.81 -31.00 -0.19
C ARG A 417 -19.46 -30.28 -0.20
N SER A 418 -19.02 -29.78 -1.37
CA SER A 418 -17.75 -29.05 -1.52
C SER A 418 -17.78 -27.70 -0.79
N GLU A 419 -18.89 -26.95 -0.85
CA GLU A 419 -19.03 -25.67 -0.15
C GLU A 419 -19.08 -25.85 1.36
N ARG A 420 -19.65 -26.93 1.86
CA ARG A 420 -19.64 -27.28 3.28
C ARG A 420 -18.23 -27.59 3.77
N ALA A 421 -17.49 -28.41 3.03
CA ALA A 421 -16.12 -28.73 3.36
C ALA A 421 -15.20 -27.47 3.31
N LEU A 422 -15.42 -26.57 2.35
CA LEU A 422 -14.71 -25.30 2.28
C LEU A 422 -15.03 -24.39 3.46
N LYS A 423 -16.30 -24.30 3.87
CA LYS A 423 -16.74 -23.54 5.04
C LYS A 423 -16.01 -24.04 6.29
N GLU A 424 -15.97 -25.36 6.52
CA GLU A 424 -15.26 -25.99 7.64
C GLU A 424 -13.76 -25.67 7.62
N GLN A 425 -13.12 -25.69 6.43
CA GLN A 425 -11.71 -25.28 6.30
C GLN A 425 -11.50 -23.81 6.69
N PHE A 426 -12.37 -22.91 6.27
CA PHE A 426 -12.26 -21.50 6.61
C PHE A 426 -12.51 -21.24 8.10
N GLU A 427 -13.49 -21.94 8.72
CA GLU A 427 -13.74 -21.90 10.16
C GLU A 427 -12.52 -22.40 10.97
N ALA A 428 -11.86 -23.46 10.51
CA ALA A 428 -10.62 -23.96 11.11
C ALA A 428 -9.49 -22.90 11.05
N ARG A 429 -9.35 -22.16 9.92
CA ARG A 429 -8.38 -21.06 9.80
C ARG A 429 -8.70 -19.90 10.75
N ILE A 430 -9.97 -19.55 10.92
CA ILE A 430 -10.39 -18.52 11.90
C ILE A 430 -10.00 -18.96 13.32
N ALA A 431 -10.29 -20.22 13.69
CA ALA A 431 -9.97 -20.77 15.01
C ALA A 431 -8.45 -20.83 15.27
N GLU A 432 -7.66 -21.22 14.28
CA GLU A 432 -6.19 -21.22 14.33
C GLU A 432 -5.64 -19.81 14.63
N LEU A 433 -6.05 -18.82 13.83
CA LEU A 433 -5.57 -17.45 13.98
C LEU A 433 -6.09 -16.76 15.25
N ALA A 434 -7.28 -17.13 15.74
CA ALA A 434 -7.81 -16.62 16.99
C ALA A 434 -6.90 -16.93 18.20
N ARG A 435 -6.17 -18.07 18.18
CA ARG A 435 -5.20 -18.44 19.23
C ARG A 435 -3.99 -17.50 19.29
N THR A 436 -3.70 -16.80 18.20
CA THR A 436 -2.57 -15.86 18.10
C THR A 436 -2.94 -14.42 18.46
N ARG A 437 -4.20 -14.20 18.91
CA ARG A 437 -4.72 -12.88 19.23
C ARG A 437 -3.99 -12.27 20.42
N LEU A 438 -3.62 -10.99 20.28
CA LEU A 438 -3.17 -10.20 21.43
C LEU A 438 -4.27 -10.20 22.53
N SER A 439 -3.88 -10.53 23.75
CA SER A 439 -4.78 -10.43 24.91
C SER A 439 -5.15 -8.95 25.18
N THR A 440 -6.28 -8.72 25.84
CA THR A 440 -6.70 -7.37 26.23
C THR A 440 -5.66 -6.73 27.16
N ALA A 441 -5.13 -7.48 28.13
CA ALA A 441 -4.07 -7.02 29.02
C ALA A 441 -2.78 -6.62 28.28
N SER A 442 -2.37 -7.39 27.24
CA SER A 442 -1.24 -7.03 26.38
C SER A 442 -1.49 -5.72 25.59
N LYS A 443 -2.71 -5.53 25.10
CA LYS A 443 -3.08 -4.30 24.38
C LYS A 443 -3.08 -3.08 25.30
N GLU A 444 -3.62 -3.22 26.49
CA GLU A 444 -3.67 -2.17 27.49
C GLU A 444 -2.28 -1.84 28.03
N GLY A 445 -1.42 -2.81 28.32
CA GLY A 445 -0.04 -2.61 28.73
C GLY A 445 0.78 -1.88 27.66
N ARG A 446 0.64 -2.26 26.39
CA ARG A 446 1.29 -1.59 25.26
C ARG A 446 0.74 -0.17 25.04
N ALA A 447 -0.56 0.06 25.26
CA ALA A 447 -1.19 1.38 25.17
C ALA A 447 -0.85 2.29 26.37
N GLN A 448 -0.64 1.73 27.59
CA GLN A 448 -0.27 2.47 28.81
C GLN A 448 1.22 2.84 28.84
N GLY A 449 2.11 2.01 28.29
CA GLY A 449 3.53 2.33 28.12
C GLY A 449 3.76 3.61 27.32
N LEU A 450 2.78 4.00 26.47
CA LEU A 450 2.76 5.27 25.75
C LEU A 450 2.43 6.47 26.65
N LYS A 451 1.47 6.34 27.58
CA LYS A 451 1.07 7.47 28.46
C LYS A 451 2.19 7.87 29.41
N ASN A 452 3.01 6.91 29.83
CA ASN A 452 4.15 7.17 30.71
C ASN A 452 5.37 7.78 30.01
N LYS A 453 5.47 7.69 28.67
CA LYS A 453 6.56 8.32 27.89
C LYS A 453 6.20 9.72 27.40
N THR A 454 4.90 10.04 27.23
CA THR A 454 4.44 11.39 26.84
C THR A 454 4.38 12.37 28.03
N ASN A 455 4.53 11.89 29.27
CA ASN A 455 4.56 12.70 30.48
C ASN A 455 6.00 12.84 31.06
N ARG A 456 7.02 12.49 30.33
CA ARG A 456 8.43 12.76 30.59
C ARG A 456 8.99 13.58 29.42
#